data_769fa4831b2de32a62e528a396e4fec3
#
_entry.id   769fa4831b2de32a62e528a396e4fec3
#
_cell.length_a   1.000
_cell.length_b   1.000
_cell.length_c   1.000
_cell.angle_alpha   90.00
_cell.angle_beta   90.00
_cell.angle_gamma   90.00
#
_symmetry.space_group_name_H-M   'P 1'
#
loop_
_entity.id
_entity.type
_entity.pdbx_description
1 polymer ?
#
loop_
_entity_poly.entity_id
_entity_poly.type
_entity_poly.pdbx_seq_one_letter_code
_entity_poly.pdbx_strand_id
1 'polypeptide(L)'
;MGQKVHPYGFRLGFNKPWRSRWFAKHGYSKLLEEDVELRGQLAERLQSAGVSSIEVDRPGNKLRVTIRTSRPGIIIGRKGAEIEKLKQDLAKKTHREVFIDIQEVQKAELDAQLISESIALQLEKRVAFRRAMRKAVDTAMRFATGPFVCKGIKVRVSGRLNGAEIARSEWYLQGQLPLHTLRADIDYGFTEAHTTYGVIGIKTWIYRGEILDLSKRRGGGLPEPEPRREPRRDRRDRDRDRGRERAPERSYEPPAAAGPVEPAGPARQVPPVDLPRPAIRPTAPILPPLMSPQQPSWKAEARQEIESHPAETAAPEAKAPETAAPDAPPAPEGENK
;
A
#
# COMPACT_ATOMS: atom_id res chain seq x y z
N MET A 1 -30.74 -4.74 1.49
CA MET A 1 -29.61 -3.79 1.28
C MET A 1 -29.40 -3.64 -0.21
N GLY A 2 -29.37 -2.39 -0.75
CA GLY A 2 -29.12 -2.14 -2.17
C GLY A 2 -27.70 -2.54 -2.61
N GLN A 3 -27.54 -2.75 -3.92
CA GLN A 3 -26.23 -2.98 -4.53
C GLN A 3 -25.35 -1.74 -4.38
N LYS A 4 -24.04 -1.97 -4.25
CA LYS A 4 -23.04 -0.90 -4.13
C LYS A 4 -22.18 -0.89 -5.37
N VAL A 5 -21.99 0.31 -5.95
CA VAL A 5 -21.08 0.51 -7.08
C VAL A 5 -19.63 0.26 -6.64
N HIS A 6 -18.84 -0.32 -7.55
CA HIS A 6 -17.41 -0.53 -7.31
C HIS A 6 -16.70 0.82 -7.13
N PRO A 7 -15.92 1.04 -6.05
CA PRO A 7 -15.36 2.36 -5.74
C PRO A 7 -14.45 2.91 -6.82
N TYR A 8 -13.66 2.03 -7.45
CA TYR A 8 -12.78 2.39 -8.56
C TYR A 8 -13.60 2.78 -9.80
N GLY A 9 -14.61 1.97 -10.17
CA GLY A 9 -15.48 2.23 -11.32
C GLY A 9 -16.24 3.54 -11.18
N PHE A 10 -16.75 3.86 -9.98
CA PHE A 10 -17.44 5.13 -9.71
C PHE A 10 -16.56 6.37 -9.97
N ARG A 11 -15.23 6.23 -9.82
CA ARG A 11 -14.24 7.32 -9.95
C ARG A 11 -13.46 7.28 -11.24
N LEU A 12 -13.75 6.32 -12.10
CA LEU A 12 -13.05 6.14 -13.37
C LEU A 12 -13.28 7.34 -14.30
N GLY A 13 -12.21 7.85 -14.89
CA GLY A 13 -12.26 9.05 -15.73
C GLY A 13 -12.33 10.38 -14.96
N PHE A 14 -12.59 10.34 -13.65
CA PHE A 14 -12.60 11.53 -12.80
C PHE A 14 -11.26 11.71 -12.04
N ASN A 15 -10.92 10.76 -11.18
CA ASN A 15 -9.66 10.74 -10.42
C ASN A 15 -8.87 9.41 -10.54
N LYS A 16 -9.45 8.40 -11.17
CA LYS A 16 -8.79 7.13 -11.44
C LYS A 16 -8.69 6.90 -12.95
N PRO A 17 -7.50 6.54 -13.48
CA PRO A 17 -7.29 6.19 -14.89
C PRO A 17 -7.78 4.76 -15.18
N TRP A 18 -7.91 4.44 -16.44
CA TRP A 18 -8.11 3.07 -16.91
C TRP A 18 -6.83 2.24 -16.66
N ARG A 19 -7.01 0.96 -16.35
CA ARG A 19 -5.89 0.00 -16.23
C ARG A 19 -5.43 -0.54 -17.59
N SER A 20 -6.31 -0.49 -18.61
CA SER A 20 -5.97 -0.71 -20.02
C SER A 20 -6.18 0.59 -20.76
N ARG A 21 -5.14 1.10 -21.42
CA ARG A 21 -5.15 2.39 -22.13
C ARG A 21 -4.83 2.16 -23.59
N TRP A 22 -5.77 1.53 -24.30
CA TRP A 22 -5.65 1.30 -25.73
C TRP A 22 -7.03 1.31 -26.39
N PHE A 23 -7.04 1.49 -27.69
CA PHE A 23 -8.23 1.47 -28.52
C PHE A 23 -7.97 0.63 -29.79
N ALA A 24 -8.94 -0.19 -30.22
CA ALA A 24 -8.87 -0.95 -31.45
C ALA A 24 -10.19 -0.81 -32.20
N LYS A 25 -10.09 -0.52 -33.53
CA LYS A 25 -11.26 -0.48 -34.42
C LYS A 25 -11.75 -1.87 -34.79
N HIS A 26 -10.82 -2.82 -34.92
CA HIS A 26 -11.11 -4.21 -35.30
C HIS A 26 -10.45 -5.18 -34.32
N GLY A 27 -11.08 -6.33 -34.07
CA GLY A 27 -10.50 -7.37 -33.20
C GLY A 27 -10.46 -7.01 -31.72
N TYR A 28 -11.29 -6.10 -31.26
CA TYR A 28 -11.31 -5.64 -29.85
C TYR A 28 -11.49 -6.80 -28.87
N SER A 29 -12.42 -7.74 -29.14
CA SER A 29 -12.69 -8.89 -28.27
C SER A 29 -11.47 -9.78 -28.04
N LYS A 30 -10.72 -10.09 -29.13
CA LYS A 30 -9.49 -10.89 -29.06
C LYS A 30 -8.41 -10.20 -28.21
N LEU A 31 -8.23 -8.90 -28.41
CA LEU A 31 -7.25 -8.13 -27.64
C LEU A 31 -7.63 -8.02 -26.15
N LEU A 32 -8.92 -7.95 -25.86
CA LEU A 32 -9.40 -7.94 -24.47
C LEU A 32 -9.21 -9.30 -23.81
N GLU A 33 -9.48 -10.39 -24.52
CA GLU A 33 -9.23 -11.75 -24.04
C GLU A 33 -7.75 -11.97 -23.74
N GLU A 34 -6.86 -11.58 -24.66
CA GLU A 34 -5.41 -11.59 -24.43
C GLU A 34 -5.02 -10.81 -23.17
N ASP A 35 -5.59 -9.61 -22.94
CA ASP A 35 -5.28 -8.80 -21.75
C ASP A 35 -5.75 -9.47 -20.45
N VAL A 36 -6.90 -10.14 -20.44
CA VAL A 36 -7.42 -10.86 -19.27
C VAL A 36 -6.54 -12.05 -18.94
N GLU A 37 -6.17 -12.85 -19.95
CA GLU A 37 -5.27 -13.98 -19.79
C GLU A 37 -3.88 -13.56 -19.28
N LEU A 38 -3.30 -12.51 -19.88
CA LEU A 38 -2.01 -11.96 -19.48
C LEU A 38 -2.01 -11.54 -18.02
N ARG A 39 -3.06 -10.83 -17.57
CA ARG A 39 -3.18 -10.41 -16.18
C ARG A 39 -3.32 -11.58 -15.22
N GLY A 40 -4.12 -12.60 -15.57
CA GLY A 40 -4.27 -13.81 -14.78
C GLY A 40 -2.94 -14.51 -14.58
N GLN A 41 -2.24 -14.80 -15.66
CA GLN A 41 -0.94 -15.50 -15.65
C GLN A 41 0.14 -14.70 -14.89
N LEU A 42 0.21 -13.37 -15.09
CA LEU A 42 1.15 -12.53 -14.38
C LEU A 42 0.83 -12.47 -12.88
N ALA A 43 -0.46 -12.39 -12.51
CA ALA A 43 -0.87 -12.36 -11.11
C ALA A 43 -0.50 -13.67 -10.39
N GLU A 44 -0.72 -14.84 -11.01
CA GLU A 44 -0.35 -16.14 -10.46
C GLU A 44 1.17 -16.29 -10.31
N ARG A 45 1.92 -15.95 -11.36
CA ARG A 45 3.38 -16.11 -11.38
C ARG A 45 4.10 -15.18 -10.43
N LEU A 46 3.56 -13.98 -10.23
CA LEU A 46 4.15 -12.91 -9.41
C LEU A 46 3.51 -12.78 -8.02
N GLN A 47 2.75 -13.76 -7.58
CA GLN A 47 2.09 -13.73 -6.26
C GLN A 47 3.08 -13.46 -5.11
N SER A 48 4.29 -14.02 -5.18
CA SER A 48 5.35 -13.81 -4.17
C SER A 48 5.91 -12.38 -4.15
N ALA A 49 5.83 -11.67 -5.27
CA ALA A 49 6.33 -10.31 -5.42
C ALA A 49 5.39 -9.25 -4.83
N GLY A 50 4.13 -9.59 -4.51
CA GLY A 50 3.12 -8.67 -4.03
C GLY A 50 2.80 -7.60 -5.08
N VAL A 51 1.97 -7.97 -6.05
CA VAL A 51 1.57 -7.11 -7.16
C VAL A 51 0.34 -6.28 -6.77
N SER A 52 0.45 -4.96 -6.83
CA SER A 52 -0.65 -4.04 -6.58
C SER A 52 -1.58 -3.91 -7.78
N SER A 53 -1.02 -3.66 -8.96
CA SER A 53 -1.79 -3.54 -10.19
C SER A 53 -0.93 -3.84 -11.42
N ILE A 54 -1.60 -4.34 -12.47
CA ILE A 54 -1.02 -4.58 -13.78
C ILE A 54 -1.75 -3.69 -14.77
N GLU A 55 -1.03 -2.75 -15.38
CA GLU A 55 -1.54 -1.85 -16.41
C GLU A 55 -1.03 -2.31 -17.79
N VAL A 56 -1.89 -2.25 -18.80
CA VAL A 56 -1.58 -2.70 -20.15
C VAL A 56 -1.83 -1.56 -21.12
N ASP A 57 -0.80 -1.19 -21.87
CA ASP A 57 -0.85 -0.19 -22.92
C ASP A 57 -0.45 -0.86 -24.27
N ARG A 58 -1.16 -0.53 -25.35
CA ARG A 58 -0.87 -1.09 -26.70
C ARG A 58 -0.58 0.06 -27.70
N PRO A 59 0.62 0.64 -27.66
CA PRO A 59 1.00 1.65 -28.64
C PRO A 59 1.32 0.97 -29.98
N GLY A 60 0.37 1.04 -30.93
CA GLY A 60 0.51 0.38 -32.25
C GLY A 60 0.65 -1.14 -32.15
N ASN A 61 1.76 -1.69 -32.63
CA ASN A 61 2.01 -3.15 -32.63
C ASN A 61 2.86 -3.61 -31.43
N LYS A 62 3.11 -2.73 -30.46
CA LYS A 62 3.91 -3.04 -29.24
C LYS A 62 2.98 -3.23 -28.05
N LEU A 63 3.40 -4.07 -27.10
CA LEU A 63 2.72 -4.29 -25.85
C LEU A 63 3.59 -3.75 -24.72
N ARG A 64 3.08 -2.78 -23.94
CA ARG A 64 3.72 -2.29 -22.73
C ARG A 64 2.92 -2.75 -21.51
N VAL A 65 3.57 -3.47 -20.62
CA VAL A 65 2.98 -3.94 -19.37
C VAL A 65 3.67 -3.24 -18.23
N THR A 66 2.94 -2.41 -17.48
CA THR A 66 3.45 -1.74 -16.28
C THR A 66 2.98 -2.50 -15.05
N ILE A 67 3.91 -3.03 -14.27
CA ILE A 67 3.65 -3.83 -13.08
C ILE A 67 4.01 -2.98 -11.86
N ARG A 68 3.00 -2.71 -11.01
CA ARG A 68 3.23 -2.07 -9.72
C ARG A 68 3.38 -3.12 -8.64
N THR A 69 4.51 -3.12 -7.96
CA THR A 69 4.86 -4.16 -6.97
C THR A 69 5.52 -3.56 -5.74
N SER A 70 5.36 -4.26 -4.61
CA SER A 70 6.08 -3.91 -3.37
C SER A 70 7.50 -4.47 -3.32
N ARG A 71 7.83 -5.49 -4.14
CA ARG A 71 9.12 -6.18 -4.13
C ARG A 71 9.69 -6.34 -5.54
N PRO A 72 10.16 -5.26 -6.16
CA PRO A 72 10.64 -5.29 -7.55
C PRO A 72 11.81 -6.25 -7.77
N GLY A 73 12.65 -6.47 -6.76
CA GLY A 73 13.79 -7.37 -6.84
C GLY A 73 13.44 -8.82 -7.18
N ILE A 74 12.26 -9.30 -6.78
CA ILE A 74 11.80 -10.66 -7.09
C ILE A 74 11.46 -10.79 -8.58
N ILE A 75 10.87 -9.75 -9.18
CA ILE A 75 10.49 -9.74 -10.60
C ILE A 75 11.72 -9.58 -11.50
N ILE A 76 12.66 -8.73 -11.10
CA ILE A 76 13.89 -8.50 -11.85
C ILE A 76 14.78 -9.75 -11.81
N GLY A 77 14.89 -10.39 -10.64
CA GLY A 77 15.73 -11.55 -10.44
C GLY A 77 17.22 -11.24 -10.50
N ARG A 78 18.04 -12.29 -10.46
CA ARG A 78 19.51 -12.15 -10.56
C ARG A 78 19.90 -11.68 -11.97
N LYS A 79 20.56 -10.54 -12.08
CA LYS A 79 21.04 -9.94 -13.34
C LYS A 79 19.92 -9.74 -14.40
N GLY A 80 18.66 -9.64 -13.99
CA GLY A 80 17.56 -9.45 -14.92
C GLY A 80 17.03 -10.72 -15.60
N ALA A 81 17.50 -11.91 -15.22
CA ALA A 81 17.12 -13.16 -15.88
C ALA A 81 15.62 -13.48 -15.82
N GLU A 82 14.95 -13.14 -14.70
CA GLU A 82 13.52 -13.43 -14.57
C GLU A 82 12.65 -12.49 -15.42
N ILE A 83 13.01 -11.22 -15.51
CA ILE A 83 12.28 -10.28 -16.39
C ILE A 83 12.46 -10.62 -17.86
N GLU A 84 13.65 -11.10 -18.28
CA GLU A 84 13.88 -11.53 -19.65
C GLU A 84 13.07 -12.77 -20.01
N LYS A 85 12.97 -13.76 -19.10
CA LYS A 85 12.10 -14.93 -19.28
C LYS A 85 10.63 -14.51 -19.40
N LEU A 86 10.16 -13.62 -18.51
CA LEU A 86 8.80 -13.09 -18.60
C LEU A 86 8.55 -12.40 -19.94
N LYS A 87 9.49 -11.57 -20.41
CA LYS A 87 9.39 -10.88 -21.68
C LYS A 87 9.30 -11.87 -22.85
N GLN A 88 10.14 -12.91 -22.87
CA GLN A 88 10.14 -13.94 -23.90
C GLN A 88 8.84 -14.75 -23.90
N ASP A 89 8.34 -15.15 -22.73
CA ASP A 89 7.12 -15.91 -22.58
C ASP A 89 5.89 -15.10 -23.06
N LEU A 90 5.84 -13.81 -22.73
CA LEU A 90 4.79 -12.92 -23.19
C LEU A 90 4.88 -12.67 -24.70
N ALA A 91 6.10 -12.48 -25.25
CA ALA A 91 6.30 -12.30 -26.67
C ALA A 91 5.89 -13.54 -27.49
N LYS A 92 6.17 -14.75 -26.98
CA LYS A 92 5.73 -16.02 -27.62
C LYS A 92 4.20 -16.13 -27.70
N LYS A 93 3.47 -15.63 -26.69
CA LYS A 93 2.00 -15.70 -26.62
C LYS A 93 1.32 -14.65 -27.47
N THR A 94 1.81 -13.42 -27.41
CA THR A 94 1.19 -12.27 -28.08
C THR A 94 1.68 -12.06 -29.50
N HIS A 95 2.77 -12.73 -29.89
CA HIS A 95 3.45 -12.52 -31.19
C HIS A 95 3.78 -11.04 -31.47
N ARG A 96 4.07 -10.28 -30.39
CA ARG A 96 4.37 -8.85 -30.45
C ARG A 96 5.61 -8.51 -29.64
N GLU A 97 6.17 -7.34 -29.91
CA GLU A 97 7.25 -6.80 -29.10
C GLU A 97 6.69 -6.36 -27.73
N VAL A 98 7.25 -6.94 -26.64
CA VAL A 98 6.79 -6.70 -25.26
C VAL A 98 7.81 -5.87 -24.52
N PHE A 99 7.33 -4.81 -23.86
CA PHE A 99 8.08 -4.00 -22.91
C PHE A 99 7.48 -4.16 -21.53
N ILE A 100 8.30 -4.49 -20.54
CA ILE A 100 7.88 -4.61 -19.15
C ILE A 100 8.50 -3.45 -18.38
N ASP A 101 7.64 -2.65 -17.73
CA ASP A 101 8.01 -1.56 -16.85
C ASP A 101 7.63 -1.93 -15.42
N ILE A 102 8.57 -1.82 -14.48
CA ILE A 102 8.36 -2.20 -13.08
C ILE A 102 8.37 -0.92 -12.24
N GLN A 103 7.25 -0.63 -11.59
CA GLN A 103 7.09 0.50 -10.69
C GLN A 103 7.02 0.02 -9.24
N GLU A 104 7.89 0.53 -8.39
CA GLU A 104 7.89 0.22 -6.98
C GLU A 104 6.79 0.96 -6.24
N VAL A 105 6.06 0.22 -5.39
CA VAL A 105 5.11 0.78 -4.43
C VAL A 105 5.83 1.04 -3.12
N GLN A 106 6.16 2.29 -2.82
CA GLN A 106 6.96 2.69 -1.66
C GLN A 106 6.36 2.24 -0.32
N LYS A 107 5.03 2.23 -0.19
CA LYS A 107 4.31 1.85 1.04
C LYS A 107 3.26 0.79 0.73
N ALA A 108 3.65 -0.47 0.92
CA ALA A 108 2.74 -1.61 0.74
C ALA A 108 1.54 -1.57 1.70
N GLU A 109 1.73 -0.96 2.88
CA GLU A 109 0.71 -0.83 3.90
C GLU A 109 -0.38 0.21 3.58
N LEU A 110 -0.22 0.97 2.51
CA LEU A 110 -1.19 1.95 2.02
C LEU A 110 -1.83 1.56 0.69
N ASP A 111 -1.54 0.36 0.20
CA ASP A 111 -2.16 -0.20 -1.00
C ASP A 111 -3.23 -1.21 -0.62
N ALA A 112 -4.46 -1.00 -1.11
CA ALA A 112 -5.60 -1.81 -0.71
C ALA A 112 -5.47 -3.27 -1.18
N GLN A 113 -4.88 -3.51 -2.36
CA GLN A 113 -4.69 -4.85 -2.89
C GLN A 113 -3.65 -5.62 -2.07
N LEU A 114 -2.51 -5.00 -1.77
CA LEU A 114 -1.45 -5.62 -0.99
C LEU A 114 -1.88 -5.94 0.45
N ILE A 115 -2.68 -5.08 1.06
CA ILE A 115 -3.27 -5.37 2.37
C ILE A 115 -4.23 -6.55 2.30
N SER A 116 -5.10 -6.60 1.27
CA SER A 116 -6.04 -7.72 1.13
C SER A 116 -5.31 -9.06 0.94
N GLU A 117 -4.25 -9.09 0.14
CA GLU A 117 -3.38 -10.26 -0.05
C GLU A 117 -2.64 -10.67 1.24
N SER A 118 -2.12 -9.69 1.97
CA SER A 118 -1.47 -9.95 3.26
C SER A 118 -2.42 -10.60 4.28
N ILE A 119 -3.69 -10.17 4.31
CA ILE A 119 -4.70 -10.78 5.17
C ILE A 119 -5.04 -12.19 4.67
N ALA A 120 -5.18 -12.41 3.34
CA ALA A 120 -5.46 -13.70 2.74
C ALA A 120 -4.39 -14.75 3.15
N LEU A 121 -3.12 -14.42 2.96
CA LEU A 121 -1.99 -15.25 3.35
C LEU A 121 -1.98 -15.58 4.87
N GLN A 122 -2.40 -14.64 5.71
CA GLN A 122 -2.51 -14.89 7.15
C GLN A 122 -3.67 -15.84 7.48
N LEU A 123 -4.80 -15.74 6.78
CA LEU A 123 -5.94 -16.64 6.97
C LEU A 123 -5.63 -18.08 6.50
N GLU A 124 -4.92 -18.24 5.39
CA GLU A 124 -4.43 -19.52 4.89
C GLU A 124 -3.48 -20.18 5.91
N LYS A 125 -2.65 -19.38 6.59
CA LYS A 125 -1.79 -19.81 7.71
C LYS A 125 -2.56 -20.02 9.02
N ARG A 126 -3.89 -20.03 8.99
CA ARG A 126 -4.79 -20.26 10.13
C ARG A 126 -4.62 -19.23 11.28
N VAL A 127 -4.21 -18.02 10.97
CA VAL A 127 -4.22 -16.91 11.94
C VAL A 127 -5.67 -16.50 12.21
N ALA A 128 -6.00 -16.20 13.47
CA ALA A 128 -7.34 -15.73 13.84
C ALA A 128 -7.70 -14.45 13.04
N PHE A 129 -8.82 -14.50 12.32
CA PHE A 129 -9.21 -13.43 11.37
C PHE A 129 -9.34 -12.04 12.04
N ARG A 130 -9.83 -11.98 13.29
CA ARG A 130 -9.92 -10.72 14.05
C ARG A 130 -8.55 -10.11 14.31
N ARG A 131 -7.55 -10.95 14.62
CA ARG A 131 -6.17 -10.51 14.83
C ARG A 131 -5.55 -10.00 13.52
N ALA A 132 -5.75 -10.72 12.43
CA ALA A 132 -5.25 -10.33 11.10
C ALA A 132 -5.84 -8.99 10.66
N MET A 133 -7.17 -8.81 10.77
CA MET A 133 -7.84 -7.56 10.41
C MET A 133 -7.39 -6.39 11.26
N ARG A 134 -7.35 -6.52 12.60
CA ARG A 134 -6.90 -5.45 13.50
C ARG A 134 -5.46 -5.04 13.19
N LYS A 135 -4.55 -6.01 13.05
CA LYS A 135 -3.16 -5.73 12.71
C LYS A 135 -3.03 -4.95 11.40
N ALA A 136 -3.79 -5.31 10.37
CA ALA A 136 -3.79 -4.61 9.09
C ALA A 136 -4.31 -3.18 9.22
N VAL A 137 -5.40 -2.96 9.96
CA VAL A 137 -5.98 -1.64 10.22
C VAL A 137 -5.02 -0.76 11.02
N ASP A 138 -4.45 -1.27 12.11
CA ASP A 138 -3.51 -0.53 12.96
C ASP A 138 -2.23 -0.16 12.19
N THR A 139 -1.74 -1.06 11.34
CA THR A 139 -0.56 -0.80 10.51
C THR A 139 -0.82 0.31 9.49
N ALA A 140 -1.95 0.28 8.80
CA ALA A 140 -2.32 1.33 7.84
C ALA A 140 -2.56 2.68 8.52
N MET A 141 -3.19 2.71 9.71
CA MET A 141 -3.47 3.94 10.44
C MET A 141 -2.24 4.59 11.07
N ARG A 142 -1.10 3.89 11.19
CA ARG A 142 0.19 4.51 11.57
C ARG A 142 0.62 5.59 10.58
N PHE A 143 0.17 5.52 9.34
CA PHE A 143 0.42 6.52 8.30
C PHE A 143 -0.67 7.60 8.22
N ALA A 144 -1.37 7.88 9.32
CA ALA A 144 -2.40 8.95 9.35
C ALA A 144 -1.80 10.35 9.14
N THR A 145 -0.48 10.51 9.37
CA THR A 145 0.25 11.78 9.27
C THR A 145 1.46 11.61 8.34
N GLY A 146 1.69 12.57 7.44
CA GLY A 146 2.88 12.58 6.57
C GLY A 146 2.55 12.71 5.08
N PRO A 147 3.55 12.51 4.20
CA PRO A 147 3.37 12.62 2.74
C PRO A 147 2.48 11.52 2.16
N PHE A 148 2.44 10.35 2.82
CA PHE A 148 1.57 9.23 2.49
C PHE A 148 0.49 9.10 3.57
N VAL A 149 -0.69 9.63 3.30
CA VAL A 149 -1.77 9.74 4.30
C VAL A 149 -2.79 8.63 4.13
N CYS A 150 -3.13 7.95 5.23
CA CYS A 150 -4.32 7.14 5.35
C CYS A 150 -5.32 7.84 6.29
N LYS A 151 -6.37 8.46 5.76
CA LYS A 151 -7.43 9.09 6.57
C LYS A 151 -8.48 8.11 7.07
N GLY A 152 -8.50 6.92 6.50
CA GLY A 152 -9.38 5.85 6.96
C GLY A 152 -9.26 4.58 6.15
N ILE A 153 -9.50 3.48 6.83
CA ILE A 153 -9.46 2.14 6.27
C ILE A 153 -10.68 1.33 6.71
N LYS A 154 -11.21 0.54 5.80
CA LYS A 154 -12.23 -0.47 6.08
C LYS A 154 -11.78 -1.80 5.51
N VAL A 155 -11.82 -2.83 6.35
CA VAL A 155 -11.57 -4.22 5.96
C VAL A 155 -12.84 -5.02 6.23
N ARG A 156 -13.28 -5.83 5.25
CA ARG A 156 -14.40 -6.76 5.40
C ARG A 156 -13.94 -8.15 4.98
N VAL A 157 -14.22 -9.11 5.82
CA VAL A 157 -13.95 -10.53 5.58
C VAL A 157 -15.29 -11.28 5.61
N SER A 158 -15.51 -12.16 4.65
CA SER A 158 -16.76 -12.90 4.50
C SER A 158 -16.51 -14.34 4.09
N GLY A 159 -17.22 -15.28 4.72
CA GLY A 159 -17.09 -16.70 4.48
C GLY A 159 -17.26 -17.50 5.77
N ARG A 160 -16.74 -18.74 5.80
CA ARG A 160 -16.71 -19.62 6.98
C ARG A 160 -15.57 -19.21 7.92
N LEU A 161 -15.78 -18.14 8.66
CA LEU A 161 -14.76 -17.58 9.55
C LEU A 161 -14.42 -18.56 10.69
N ASN A 162 -13.11 -18.85 10.85
CA ASN A 162 -12.59 -19.85 11.78
C ASN A 162 -13.16 -21.27 11.56
N GLY A 163 -13.58 -21.63 10.37
CA GLY A 163 -14.12 -22.94 10.06
C GLY A 163 -15.57 -23.17 10.52
N ALA A 164 -16.30 -22.11 10.92
CA ALA A 164 -17.70 -22.21 11.28
C ALA A 164 -18.54 -22.76 10.12
N GLU A 165 -19.57 -23.59 10.41
CA GLU A 165 -20.44 -24.13 9.36
C GLU A 165 -21.22 -23.05 8.64
N ILE A 166 -21.75 -22.07 9.39
CA ILE A 166 -22.50 -20.95 8.83
C ILE A 166 -21.54 -19.83 8.43
N ALA A 167 -21.62 -19.43 7.17
CA ALA A 167 -20.86 -18.29 6.66
C ALA A 167 -21.40 -16.98 7.25
N ARG A 168 -20.49 -16.12 7.64
CA ARG A 168 -20.81 -14.76 8.11
C ARG A 168 -19.83 -13.75 7.58
N SER A 169 -20.15 -12.45 7.73
CA SER A 169 -19.22 -11.38 7.38
C SER A 169 -18.97 -10.48 8.58
N GLU A 170 -17.70 -10.18 8.82
CA GLU A 170 -17.25 -9.23 9.83
C GLU A 170 -16.45 -8.13 9.16
N TRP A 171 -16.50 -6.91 9.71
CA TRP A 171 -15.76 -5.78 9.18
C TRP A 171 -15.24 -4.88 10.31
N TYR A 172 -14.12 -4.23 10.04
CA TYR A 172 -13.56 -3.17 10.87
C TYR A 172 -13.43 -1.90 10.05
N LEU A 173 -13.77 -0.78 10.65
CA LEU A 173 -13.62 0.56 10.08
C LEU A 173 -12.89 1.43 11.09
N GLN A 174 -11.84 2.10 10.64
CA GLN A 174 -11.14 3.10 11.43
C GLN A 174 -10.91 4.34 10.57
N GLY A 175 -11.14 5.53 11.14
CA GLY A 175 -11.11 6.78 10.40
C GLY A 175 -12.35 7.02 9.54
N GLN A 176 -12.22 7.86 8.51
CA GLN A 176 -13.29 8.26 7.61
C GLN A 176 -13.23 7.49 6.29
N LEU A 177 -14.39 7.15 5.71
CA LEU A 177 -14.47 6.52 4.39
C LEU A 177 -15.68 7.06 3.60
N PRO A 178 -15.54 8.22 2.94
CA PRO A 178 -16.63 8.85 2.20
C PRO A 178 -16.81 8.19 0.82
N LEU A 179 -17.53 7.06 0.75
CA LEU A 179 -17.71 6.29 -0.49
C LEU A 179 -18.50 7.06 -1.56
N HIS A 180 -19.43 7.93 -1.16
CA HIS A 180 -20.27 8.71 -2.07
C HIS A 180 -19.60 9.99 -2.60
N THR A 181 -18.47 10.42 -2.00
CA THR A 181 -17.74 11.60 -2.44
C THR A 181 -16.86 11.25 -3.64
N LEU A 182 -17.15 11.84 -4.80
CA LEU A 182 -16.44 11.54 -6.05
C LEU A 182 -14.97 12.00 -6.01
N ARG A 183 -14.70 13.16 -5.39
CA ARG A 183 -13.35 13.72 -5.25
C ARG A 183 -12.44 12.97 -4.25
N ALA A 184 -13.03 12.06 -3.46
CA ALA A 184 -12.26 11.25 -2.52
C ALA A 184 -11.38 10.23 -3.24
N ASP A 185 -10.08 10.20 -2.92
CA ASP A 185 -9.17 9.16 -3.41
C ASP A 185 -9.31 7.91 -2.56
N ILE A 186 -10.11 6.96 -3.08
CA ILE A 186 -10.34 5.67 -2.45
C ILE A 186 -9.70 4.58 -3.29
N ASP A 187 -8.81 3.84 -2.65
CA ASP A 187 -8.23 2.62 -3.19
C ASP A 187 -9.03 1.41 -2.74
N TYR A 188 -9.12 0.38 -3.60
CA TYR A 188 -9.91 -0.82 -3.35
C TYR A 188 -9.15 -2.07 -3.74
N GLY A 189 -9.09 -3.03 -2.81
CA GLY A 189 -8.51 -4.35 -3.02
C GLY A 189 -9.53 -5.44 -2.75
N PHE A 190 -9.42 -6.51 -3.53
CA PHE A 190 -10.18 -7.74 -3.37
C PHE A 190 -9.26 -8.94 -3.53
N THR A 191 -9.35 -9.88 -2.60
CA THR A 191 -8.56 -11.12 -2.64
C THR A 191 -9.38 -12.24 -1.99
N GLU A 192 -9.16 -13.44 -2.46
CA GLU A 192 -9.75 -14.67 -1.94
C GLU A 192 -8.67 -15.48 -1.22
N ALA A 193 -9.00 -15.94 -0.01
CA ALA A 193 -8.15 -16.85 0.76
C ALA A 193 -8.70 -18.27 0.64
N HIS A 194 -7.91 -19.18 0.11
CA HIS A 194 -8.27 -20.58 -0.05
C HIS A 194 -7.91 -21.35 1.22
N THR A 195 -8.94 -21.65 2.03
CA THR A 195 -8.78 -22.39 3.29
C THR A 195 -9.27 -23.82 3.15
N THR A 196 -8.90 -24.69 4.08
CA THR A 196 -9.39 -26.10 4.12
C THR A 196 -10.92 -26.19 4.25
N TYR A 197 -11.58 -25.14 4.76
CA TYR A 197 -13.03 -25.08 4.93
C TYR A 197 -13.77 -24.34 3.82
N GLY A 198 -13.06 -23.92 2.77
CA GLY A 198 -13.61 -23.18 1.65
C GLY A 198 -12.95 -21.80 1.45
N VAL A 199 -13.53 -21.00 0.57
CA VAL A 199 -12.99 -19.70 0.19
C VAL A 199 -13.53 -18.60 1.11
N ILE A 200 -12.64 -17.72 1.56
CA ILE A 200 -12.96 -16.54 2.34
C ILE A 200 -12.64 -15.31 1.50
N GLY A 201 -13.64 -14.50 1.19
CA GLY A 201 -13.48 -13.26 0.44
C GLY A 201 -13.09 -12.09 1.34
N ILE A 202 -12.06 -11.35 0.93
CA ILE A 202 -11.52 -10.19 1.64
C ILE A 202 -11.69 -8.96 0.76
N LYS A 203 -12.27 -7.90 1.32
CA LYS A 203 -12.44 -6.60 0.66
C LYS A 203 -11.84 -5.51 1.51
N THR A 204 -10.95 -4.72 0.92
CA THR A 204 -10.25 -3.62 1.61
C THR A 204 -10.51 -2.31 0.90
N TRP A 205 -10.79 -1.25 1.64
CA TRP A 205 -10.95 0.12 1.17
C TRP A 205 -10.01 1.01 1.95
N ILE A 206 -9.25 1.83 1.27
CA ILE A 206 -8.33 2.80 1.88
C ILE A 206 -8.67 4.18 1.34
N TYR A 207 -8.90 5.12 2.24
CA TYR A 207 -9.12 6.52 1.91
C TYR A 207 -7.85 7.33 2.18
N ARG A 208 -7.28 7.89 1.11
CA ARG A 208 -6.04 8.68 1.16
C ARG A 208 -6.28 10.17 1.34
N GLY A 209 -7.48 10.66 1.03
CA GLY A 209 -7.83 12.06 1.12
C GLY A 209 -8.64 12.53 -0.09
N GLU A 210 -8.80 13.83 -0.23
CA GLU A 210 -9.51 14.43 -1.37
C GLU A 210 -8.53 15.02 -2.37
N ILE A 211 -8.79 14.81 -3.65
CA ILE A 211 -8.06 15.43 -4.75
C ILE A 211 -8.85 16.65 -5.20
N LEU A 212 -8.33 17.84 -4.87
CA LEU A 212 -8.95 19.13 -5.23
C LEU A 212 -8.43 19.66 -6.55
N ASP A 213 -7.15 19.39 -6.88
CA ASP A 213 -6.48 19.89 -8.08
C ASP A 213 -7.04 19.25 -9.35
N LEU A 214 -7.49 20.06 -10.29
CA LEU A 214 -8.04 19.61 -11.58
C LEU A 214 -6.99 18.89 -12.45
N SER A 215 -5.73 19.27 -12.37
CA SER A 215 -4.62 18.64 -13.08
C SER A 215 -4.39 17.19 -12.62
N LYS A 216 -4.51 16.94 -11.31
CA LYS A 216 -4.42 15.59 -10.73
C LYS A 216 -5.68 14.76 -10.95
N ARG A 217 -6.85 15.40 -11.16
CA ARG A 217 -8.11 14.70 -11.40
C ARG A 217 -8.17 14.01 -12.75
N ARG A 218 -7.53 14.52 -13.80
CA ARG A 218 -7.53 13.95 -15.15
C ARG A 218 -6.66 12.70 -15.31
N GLY A 219 -6.35 12.02 -14.19
CA GLY A 219 -5.68 10.71 -14.21
C GLY A 219 -4.29 10.80 -14.83
N GLY A 220 -3.33 11.17 -14.01
CA GLY A 220 -1.92 10.91 -14.24
C GLY A 220 -1.44 10.90 -15.69
N GLY A 221 -1.56 11.99 -16.40
CA GLY A 221 -0.53 12.30 -17.39
C GLY A 221 0.79 12.18 -16.64
N LEU A 222 1.73 11.39 -17.14
CA LEU A 222 3.11 11.46 -16.72
C LEU A 222 3.41 12.93 -16.48
N PRO A 223 4.05 13.34 -15.36
CA PRO A 223 4.50 14.70 -15.23
C PRO A 223 5.22 15.00 -16.55
N GLU A 224 4.69 15.95 -17.32
CA GLU A 224 5.42 16.44 -18.48
C GLU A 224 6.82 16.70 -17.96
N PRO A 225 7.87 16.14 -18.59
CA PRO A 225 9.23 16.43 -18.18
C PRO A 225 9.30 17.96 -18.20
N GLU A 226 9.52 18.54 -17.03
CA GLU A 226 9.69 20.00 -16.93
C GLU A 226 10.60 20.38 -18.08
N PRO A 227 10.22 21.35 -18.93
CA PRO A 227 11.06 21.75 -20.04
C PRO A 227 12.41 22.06 -19.41
N ARG A 228 13.43 21.24 -19.76
CA ARG A 228 14.79 21.46 -19.28
C ARG A 228 15.04 22.94 -19.53
N ARG A 229 15.04 23.71 -18.46
CA ARG A 229 15.49 25.09 -18.52
C ARG A 229 16.90 24.99 -19.07
N GLU A 230 17.02 25.24 -20.36
CA GLU A 230 18.34 25.36 -20.95
C GLU A 230 19.07 26.38 -20.08
N PRO A 231 20.29 26.07 -19.61
CA PRO A 231 21.05 27.02 -18.83
C PRO A 231 21.11 28.27 -19.68
N ARG A 232 20.57 29.41 -19.20
CA ARG A 232 20.68 30.69 -19.83
C ARG A 232 22.17 30.89 -20.06
N ARG A 233 22.61 30.67 -21.29
CA ARG A 233 23.94 31.03 -21.73
C ARG A 233 24.03 32.54 -21.49
N ASP A 234 24.82 32.88 -20.50
CA ASP A 234 25.10 34.27 -20.13
C ASP A 234 25.56 35.00 -21.42
N ARG A 235 24.80 36.02 -21.81
CA ARG A 235 25.15 36.86 -22.94
C ARG A 235 26.52 37.60 -22.76
N ARG A 236 27.21 37.41 -21.64
CA ARG A 236 28.52 37.96 -21.31
C ARG A 236 29.69 37.36 -22.06
N ASP A 237 29.55 36.17 -22.66
CA ASP A 237 30.66 35.51 -23.40
C ASP A 237 30.73 35.93 -24.86
N ARG A 238 29.74 36.65 -25.42
CA ARG A 238 29.81 37.12 -26.81
C ARG A 238 30.64 38.38 -27.03
N ASP A 239 30.95 39.17 -26.00
CA ASP A 239 31.78 40.35 -26.12
C ASP A 239 33.26 40.12 -25.84
N ARG A 240 33.64 38.91 -25.41
CA ARG A 240 35.07 38.57 -25.20
C ARG A 240 35.78 38.05 -26.46
N ASP A 241 35.04 37.61 -27.47
CA ASP A 241 35.65 36.99 -28.66
C ASP A 241 35.93 38.01 -29.80
N ARG A 242 35.53 39.26 -29.65
CA ARG A 242 35.82 40.31 -30.64
C ARG A 242 37.09 41.15 -30.38
N GLY A 243 37.83 40.87 -29.31
CA GLY A 243 39.01 41.62 -28.91
C GLY A 243 40.37 40.92 -29.05
N ARG A 244 40.42 39.75 -29.72
CA ARG A 244 41.63 38.90 -29.72
C ARG A 244 42.25 38.69 -31.10
N GLU A 245 42.16 39.68 -31.98
CA GLU A 245 43.01 39.74 -33.17
C GLU A 245 43.96 40.94 -33.02
N ARG A 246 45.22 40.64 -32.73
CA ARG A 246 46.46 41.40 -32.78
C ARG A 246 47.19 41.55 -31.47
N ALA A 247 48.13 40.61 -31.20
CA ALA A 247 49.41 40.92 -30.55
C ALA A 247 50.37 39.73 -30.75
N PRO A 248 51.64 39.97 -30.94
CA PRO A 248 52.61 39.02 -31.50
C PRO A 248 53.17 38.04 -30.49
N GLU A 249 53.65 36.92 -31.02
CA GLU A 249 54.35 35.85 -30.32
C GLU A 249 55.50 36.36 -29.43
N ARG A 250 55.44 36.06 -28.16
CA ARG A 250 56.61 36.02 -27.25
C ARG A 250 56.83 34.62 -26.76
N SER A 251 58.03 34.16 -27.03
CA SER A 251 58.68 32.92 -26.66
C SER A 251 58.52 32.59 -25.17
N TYR A 252 58.16 31.34 -24.91
CA TYR A 252 57.99 30.73 -23.59
C TYR A 252 59.35 30.25 -23.08
N GLU A 253 59.81 30.81 -21.97
CA GLU A 253 60.87 30.22 -21.13
C GLU A 253 60.23 29.66 -19.86
N PRO A 254 60.60 28.39 -19.42
CA PRO A 254 60.03 27.85 -18.21
C PRO A 254 60.80 28.33 -16.97
N PRO A 255 60.13 28.69 -15.86
CA PRO A 255 60.82 29.01 -14.62
C PRO A 255 61.25 27.79 -13.82
N ALA A 256 62.41 27.89 -13.22
CA ALA A 256 63.13 26.92 -12.42
C ALA A 256 62.44 26.59 -11.07
N ALA A 257 62.88 25.47 -10.52
CA ALA A 257 62.48 24.73 -9.37
C ALA A 257 62.15 25.52 -8.09
N ALA A 258 61.14 25.02 -7.39
CA ALA A 258 60.64 25.46 -6.10
C ALA A 258 61.58 25.09 -4.94
N GLY A 259 61.82 26.08 -4.04
CA GLY A 259 62.41 25.89 -2.73
C GLY A 259 61.37 25.44 -1.66
N PRO A 260 61.83 25.04 -0.48
CA PRO A 260 61.01 24.28 0.49
C PRO A 260 59.99 25.12 1.26
N VAL A 261 58.86 24.49 1.57
CA VAL A 261 57.71 25.05 2.29
C VAL A 261 58.03 25.16 3.78
N GLU A 262 57.88 26.34 4.35
CA GLU A 262 57.89 26.59 5.80
C GLU A 262 56.53 26.24 6.42
N PRO A 263 56.48 25.81 7.71
CA PRO A 263 55.25 25.38 8.37
C PRO A 263 54.38 26.56 8.83
N ALA A 264 53.06 26.37 8.66
CA ALA A 264 52.02 27.32 8.97
C ALA A 264 51.96 27.68 10.48
N GLY A 265 51.89 28.98 10.78
CA GLY A 265 51.70 29.54 12.09
C GLY A 265 50.25 29.35 12.63
N PRO A 266 49.99 29.63 13.93
CA PRO A 266 48.79 29.20 14.63
C PRO A 266 47.51 29.93 14.19
N ALA A 267 46.42 29.18 14.19
CA ALA A 267 45.09 29.59 13.81
C ALA A 267 44.60 30.82 14.62
N ARG A 268 44.14 31.85 13.90
CA ARG A 268 43.41 32.95 14.49
C ARG A 268 42.09 32.46 15.06
N GLN A 269 41.90 32.65 16.38
CA GLN A 269 40.62 32.47 17.07
C GLN A 269 39.63 33.52 16.58
N VAL A 270 38.52 33.06 16.04
CA VAL A 270 37.36 33.88 15.70
C VAL A 270 36.56 34.10 17.00
N PRO A 271 36.18 35.34 17.37
CA PRO A 271 35.36 35.61 18.55
C PRO A 271 33.95 35.01 18.37
N PRO A 272 33.30 34.55 19.47
CA PRO A 272 31.96 33.94 19.41
C PRO A 272 30.94 34.99 18.98
N VAL A 273 30.16 34.66 17.96
CA VAL A 273 29.00 35.46 17.52
C VAL A 273 27.90 35.27 18.53
N ASP A 274 27.48 36.33 19.22
CA ASP A 274 26.32 36.33 20.12
C ASP A 274 25.04 36.13 19.30
N LEU A 275 24.48 34.91 19.44
CA LEU A 275 23.14 34.58 18.93
C LEU A 275 22.11 35.21 19.89
N PRO A 276 21.11 35.94 19.39
CA PRO A 276 20.06 36.47 20.24
C PRO A 276 19.27 35.35 20.90
N ARG A 277 19.16 35.39 22.22
CA ARG A 277 18.34 34.48 23.03
C ARG A 277 16.88 34.55 22.58
N PRO A 278 16.17 33.41 22.40
CA PRO A 278 14.75 33.45 22.10
C PRO A 278 13.97 34.13 23.22
N ALA A 279 13.14 35.09 22.86
CA ALA A 279 12.26 35.82 23.76
C ALA A 279 11.36 34.84 24.51
N ILE A 280 11.34 34.99 25.86
CA ILE A 280 10.46 34.25 26.77
C ILE A 280 9.02 34.63 26.39
N ARG A 281 8.24 33.66 25.93
CA ARG A 281 6.80 33.83 25.70
C ARG A 281 6.12 34.03 27.02
N PRO A 282 5.16 34.97 27.17
CA PRO A 282 4.40 35.12 28.38
C PRO A 282 3.60 33.86 28.67
N THR A 283 3.72 33.35 29.88
CA THR A 283 2.98 32.22 30.43
C THR A 283 1.49 32.50 30.33
N ALA A 284 0.75 31.65 29.66
CA ALA A 284 -0.71 31.71 29.63
C ALA A 284 -1.28 31.54 31.05
N PRO A 285 -2.38 32.21 31.38
CA PRO A 285 -2.99 32.09 32.72
C PRO A 285 -3.45 30.63 32.95
N ILE A 286 -3.10 30.12 34.11
CA ILE A 286 -3.50 28.78 34.60
C ILE A 286 -5.01 28.80 34.81
N LEU A 287 -5.73 28.09 33.95
CA LEU A 287 -7.17 27.83 34.13
C LEU A 287 -7.33 26.88 35.32
N PRO A 288 -8.34 27.12 36.21
CA PRO A 288 -8.63 26.20 37.30
C PRO A 288 -9.00 24.81 36.77
N PRO A 289 -8.72 23.73 37.53
CA PRO A 289 -8.99 22.38 37.11
C PRO A 289 -10.48 22.19 36.85
N LEU A 290 -10.82 21.70 35.67
CA LEU A 290 -12.17 21.27 35.27
C LEU A 290 -12.62 20.20 36.28
N MET A 291 -13.75 20.44 36.95
CA MET A 291 -14.44 19.47 37.78
C MET A 291 -14.60 18.15 37.00
N SER A 292 -14.19 17.05 37.65
CA SER A 292 -14.41 15.70 37.14
C SER A 292 -15.90 15.50 36.82
N PRO A 293 -16.25 14.86 35.70
CA PRO A 293 -17.65 14.60 35.35
C PRO A 293 -18.27 13.69 36.41
N GLN A 294 -19.33 14.19 37.05
CA GLN A 294 -20.14 13.39 37.96
C GLN A 294 -20.64 12.15 37.25
N GLN A 295 -20.41 10.98 37.84
CA GLN A 295 -20.93 9.73 37.27
C GLN A 295 -22.46 9.78 37.29
N PRO A 296 -23.13 9.32 36.24
CA PRO A 296 -24.58 9.32 36.17
C PRO A 296 -25.20 8.43 37.26
N SER A 297 -26.27 8.93 37.93
CA SER A 297 -26.91 8.37 39.11
C SER A 297 -27.31 6.88 38.96
N TRP A 298 -27.65 6.43 37.76
CA TRP A 298 -28.04 5.03 37.50
C TRP A 298 -26.93 3.99 37.79
N LYS A 299 -25.64 4.40 37.76
CA LYS A 299 -24.53 3.52 38.15
C LYS A 299 -24.37 3.35 39.66
N ALA A 300 -24.88 4.31 40.46
CA ALA A 300 -24.88 4.20 41.93
C ALA A 300 -26.03 3.29 42.37
N GLU A 301 -27.21 3.38 41.73
CA GLU A 301 -28.36 2.54 42.03
C GLU A 301 -28.11 1.07 41.72
N ALA A 302 -27.49 0.76 40.58
CA ALA A 302 -27.14 -0.63 40.21
C ALA A 302 -26.12 -1.30 41.16
N ARG A 303 -25.31 -0.53 41.92
CA ARG A 303 -24.42 -1.09 42.95
C ARG A 303 -25.15 -1.38 44.26
N GLN A 304 -26.14 -0.58 44.59
CA GLN A 304 -26.95 -0.80 45.80
C GLN A 304 -27.89 -2.00 45.67
N GLU A 305 -28.40 -2.30 44.47
CA GLU A 305 -29.21 -3.50 44.21
C GLU A 305 -28.40 -4.81 44.29
N ILE A 306 -27.11 -4.78 43.94
CA ILE A 306 -26.24 -5.95 44.05
C ILE A 306 -25.85 -6.25 45.52
N GLU A 307 -25.71 -5.24 46.36
CA GLU A 307 -25.37 -5.40 47.81
C GLU A 307 -26.56 -5.78 48.68
N SER A 308 -27.81 -5.57 48.23
CA SER A 308 -29.02 -5.81 49.04
C SER A 308 -29.60 -7.24 48.89
N HIS A 309 -29.08 -8.10 47.99
CA HIS A 309 -29.46 -9.49 47.89
C HIS A 309 -28.26 -10.42 48.15
N PRO A 310 -28.05 -10.88 49.38
CA PRO A 310 -27.14 -12.00 49.64
C PRO A 310 -27.74 -13.28 49.02
N ALA A 311 -26.97 -13.92 48.14
CA ALA A 311 -27.34 -15.14 47.48
C ALA A 311 -27.51 -16.30 48.46
N GLU A 312 -28.73 -16.70 48.63
CA GLU A 312 -29.11 -17.96 49.26
C GLU A 312 -28.94 -19.08 48.20
N THR A 313 -27.78 -19.72 48.21
CA THR A 313 -27.46 -20.82 47.29
C THR A 313 -27.61 -22.12 48.02
N ALA A 314 -28.75 -22.74 47.89
CA ALA A 314 -28.90 -24.16 48.12
C ALA A 314 -28.59 -24.92 46.85
N ALA A 315 -27.51 -25.70 46.82
CA ALA A 315 -27.18 -26.63 45.77
C ALA A 315 -28.05 -27.92 45.88
N PRO A 316 -28.64 -28.39 44.77
CA PRO A 316 -29.12 -29.79 44.75
C PRO A 316 -28.01 -30.71 44.25
N GLU A 317 -27.69 -31.72 45.08
CA GLU A 317 -26.87 -32.89 44.71
C GLU A 317 -27.43 -33.59 43.48
N ALA A 318 -26.70 -33.60 42.40
CA ALA A 318 -27.00 -34.42 41.22
C ALA A 318 -26.29 -35.78 41.36
N LYS A 319 -27.11 -36.85 41.56
CA LYS A 319 -26.71 -38.24 41.42
C LYS A 319 -26.18 -38.51 40.00
N ALA A 320 -24.99 -39.09 39.91
CA ALA A 320 -24.42 -39.58 38.67
C ALA A 320 -25.22 -40.80 38.15
N PRO A 321 -25.51 -40.90 36.85
CA PRO A 321 -26.00 -42.15 36.26
C PRO A 321 -24.82 -43.06 35.93
N GLU A 322 -24.98 -44.31 36.37
CA GLU A 322 -24.16 -45.48 36.15
C GLU A 322 -24.04 -45.78 34.64
N THR A 323 -22.83 -45.84 34.13
CA THR A 323 -22.49 -46.12 32.75
C THR A 323 -22.56 -47.63 32.48
N ALA A 324 -23.61 -48.07 31.78
CA ALA A 324 -23.64 -49.39 31.16
C ALA A 324 -22.84 -49.35 29.85
N ALA A 325 -21.85 -50.21 29.70
CA ALA A 325 -21.07 -50.40 28.49
C ALA A 325 -21.91 -51.07 27.38
N PRO A 326 -21.86 -50.60 26.14
CA PRO A 326 -22.43 -51.39 25.03
C PRO A 326 -21.43 -52.40 24.50
N ASP A 327 -21.97 -53.62 24.27
CA ASP A 327 -21.37 -54.82 23.67
C ASP A 327 -20.66 -54.51 22.33
N ALA A 328 -19.51 -55.20 22.15
CA ALA A 328 -18.76 -55.21 20.89
C ALA A 328 -19.44 -56.14 19.86
N PRO A 329 -19.51 -55.76 18.58
CA PRO A 329 -19.98 -56.69 17.53
C PRO A 329 -18.89 -57.70 17.14
N PRO A 330 -19.28 -58.97 16.76
CA PRO A 330 -18.36 -60.02 16.42
C PRO A 330 -17.69 -59.82 15.04
N ALA A 331 -16.46 -60.28 14.93
CA ALA A 331 -15.66 -60.29 13.72
C ALA A 331 -16.27 -61.24 12.64
N PRO A 332 -16.17 -60.88 11.33
CA PRO A 332 -16.51 -61.84 10.27
C PRO A 332 -15.36 -62.80 10.01
N GLU A 333 -15.70 -64.11 10.03
CA GLU A 333 -14.88 -65.21 9.64
C GLU A 333 -14.53 -65.17 8.15
N GLY A 334 -13.30 -65.53 7.85
CA GLY A 334 -12.79 -65.60 6.50
C GLY A 334 -13.36 -66.80 5.75
N GLU A 335 -13.68 -66.61 4.47
CA GLU A 335 -13.80 -67.73 3.51
C GLU A 335 -12.75 -67.55 2.41
N ASN A 336 -11.91 -68.58 2.35
CA ASN A 336 -11.07 -68.97 1.23
C ASN A 336 -11.94 -69.40 0.00
N LYS A 337 -11.66 -68.73 -1.13
CA LYS A 337 -11.43 -69.45 -2.38
C LYS A 337 -10.81 -68.55 -3.40
#